data_0d1fa7f305070f74b7407c82bcff1d73
#
_entry.id   0d1fa7f305070f74b7407c82bcff1d73
#
_cell.length_a   1.000
_cell.length_b   1.000
_cell.length_c   1.000
_cell.angle_alpha   90.00
_cell.angle_beta   90.00
_cell.angle_gamma   90.00
#
_symmetry.space_group_name_H-M   'P 1'
#
loop_
_entity.id
_entity.type
_entity.pdbx_description
1 polymer ?
#
loop_
_entity_poly.entity_id
_entity_poly.type
_entity_poly.pdbx_seq_one_letter_code
_entity_poly.pdbx_strand_id
1 'polypeptide(L)'
;MTTPAPIKVDAPDGMRFDLSPEQEMIRQTARDFAEREIMPGARDRDREARFPHDIIAKLGKLGFLGPTVPEEYGGLGLDYIAEAVIFEEIGRADSSIRTTLSVQISLTEMTILHWGTEAQKRKYLPKLASGEWLGCFGLTEPGVGSDASNLTTRAVRDGDEWVINGRKMWISNGGIAKLAIVFAQTDPALKHKGIAAFLVETDTPGFSAPTIHGKLGLRSSNTAELVLEDVRVPAENMLGNIGQGFRIAMSALDDGRFGVASGCVGIIQGCVDASVKYAQERTAFGQPIAGFQLVQELIADMVLDLEAARLLVYRAGYLKNKGVPNTRETSLAKWYASEAAVRAALNAIQVHGGYGYSDEYPVERYLRDAKVATLYEGTTQIQKLIIGRFATGIDAIAPK
;
A
#
# COMPACT_ATOMS: atom_id res chain seq x y z
N MET A 1 -20.90 -20.88 35.16
CA MET A 1 -19.53 -21.42 35.07
C MET A 1 -18.61 -20.22 35.07
N THR A 2 -17.80 -20.05 36.12
CA THR A 2 -16.83 -18.95 36.20
C THR A 2 -15.66 -19.27 35.27
N THR A 3 -15.40 -18.39 34.33
CA THR A 3 -14.21 -18.46 33.45
C THR A 3 -12.96 -18.49 34.34
N PRO A 4 -12.07 -19.48 34.20
CA PRO A 4 -10.83 -19.50 34.99
C PRO A 4 -10.01 -18.26 34.67
N ALA A 5 -9.35 -17.66 35.69
CA ALA A 5 -8.46 -16.53 35.52
C ALA A 5 -7.33 -16.90 34.51
N PRO A 6 -6.96 -15.98 33.63
CA PRO A 6 -5.88 -16.25 32.66
C PRO A 6 -4.60 -16.60 33.40
N ILE A 7 -3.95 -17.70 32.99
CA ILE A 7 -2.62 -18.08 33.47
C ILE A 7 -1.63 -17.03 32.96
N LYS A 8 -1.08 -16.23 33.86
CA LYS A 8 0.05 -15.34 33.53
C LYS A 8 1.28 -16.22 33.30
N VAL A 9 1.65 -16.38 32.06
CA VAL A 9 2.94 -16.94 31.67
C VAL A 9 3.83 -15.76 31.37
N ASP A 10 4.89 -15.57 32.17
CA ASP A 10 5.95 -14.62 31.82
C ASP A 10 6.64 -15.15 30.55
N ALA A 11 6.35 -14.50 29.42
CA ALA A 11 7.02 -14.84 28.17
C ALA A 11 8.52 -14.51 28.30
N PRO A 12 9.41 -15.42 27.89
CA PRO A 12 10.84 -15.14 27.90
C PRO A 12 11.12 -13.90 27.02
N ASP A 13 12.08 -13.06 27.45
CA ASP A 13 12.52 -11.88 26.70
C ASP A 13 12.81 -12.23 25.25
N GLY A 14 11.96 -11.72 24.32
CA GLY A 14 12.23 -11.85 22.89
C GLY A 14 11.03 -11.96 21.95
N MET A 15 9.90 -12.52 22.34
CA MET A 15 8.75 -12.68 21.42
C MET A 15 7.48 -12.06 22.04
N ARG A 16 7.17 -10.83 21.65
CA ARG A 16 5.92 -10.17 22.01
C ARG A 16 5.01 -10.15 20.79
N PHE A 17 3.80 -10.67 20.95
CA PHE A 17 2.74 -10.60 19.93
C PHE A 17 1.82 -9.40 20.14
N ASP A 18 1.85 -8.83 21.34
CA ASP A 18 1.06 -7.65 21.70
C ASP A 18 1.74 -6.37 21.22
N LEU A 19 0.92 -5.38 20.87
CA LEU A 19 1.40 -4.03 20.58
C LEU A 19 1.99 -3.37 21.83
N SER A 20 2.99 -2.53 21.66
CA SER A 20 3.45 -1.65 22.73
C SER A 20 2.37 -0.62 23.10
N PRO A 21 2.44 0.00 24.28
CA PRO A 21 1.49 1.05 24.67
C PRO A 21 1.46 2.22 23.66
N GLU A 22 2.58 2.55 23.04
CA GLU A 22 2.68 3.57 22.01
C GLU A 22 1.98 3.13 20.71
N GLN A 23 2.27 1.92 20.23
CA GLN A 23 1.62 1.36 19.04
C GLN A 23 0.10 1.23 19.25
N GLU A 24 -0.35 0.87 20.46
CA GLU A 24 -1.77 0.82 20.81
C GLU A 24 -2.43 2.20 20.79
N MET A 25 -1.75 3.23 21.29
CA MET A 25 -2.22 4.61 21.22
C MET A 25 -2.34 5.10 19.77
N ILE A 26 -1.37 4.77 18.92
CA ILE A 26 -1.40 5.07 17.49
C ILE A 26 -2.57 4.35 16.82
N ARG A 27 -2.77 3.06 17.12
CA ARG A 27 -3.90 2.28 16.61
C ARG A 27 -5.22 2.93 16.98
N GLN A 28 -5.39 3.29 18.24
CA GLN A 28 -6.63 3.93 18.72
C GLN A 28 -6.87 5.28 18.03
N THR A 29 -5.81 6.09 17.87
CA THR A 29 -5.90 7.38 17.17
C THR A 29 -6.31 7.20 15.70
N ALA A 30 -5.69 6.23 15.00
CA ALA A 30 -6.03 5.91 13.61
C ALA A 30 -7.45 5.38 13.48
N ARG A 31 -7.90 4.51 14.40
CA ARG A 31 -9.27 3.97 14.46
C ARG A 31 -10.30 5.07 14.66
N ASP A 32 -10.10 5.92 15.68
CA ASP A 32 -11.00 7.02 15.99
C ASP A 32 -11.14 8.00 14.82
N PHE A 33 -10.03 8.29 14.14
CA PHE A 33 -10.05 9.10 12.93
C PHE A 33 -10.80 8.41 11.78
N ALA A 34 -10.51 7.13 11.55
CA ALA A 34 -11.13 6.35 10.50
C ALA A 34 -12.67 6.27 10.67
N GLU A 35 -13.15 6.05 11.89
CA GLU A 35 -14.58 5.94 12.20
C GLU A 35 -15.30 7.29 12.11
N ARG A 36 -14.68 8.36 12.55
CA ARG A 36 -15.32 9.69 12.57
C ARG A 36 -15.23 10.42 11.24
N GLU A 37 -14.11 10.33 10.54
CA GLU A 37 -13.82 11.18 9.37
C GLU A 37 -13.89 10.41 8.04
N ILE A 38 -13.57 9.11 8.04
CA ILE A 38 -13.45 8.35 6.79
C ILE A 38 -14.72 7.54 6.50
N MET A 39 -15.16 6.69 7.43
CA MET A 39 -16.28 5.77 7.20
C MET A 39 -17.59 6.46 6.77
N PRO A 40 -18.00 7.59 7.35
CA PRO A 40 -19.32 8.16 7.04
C PRO A 40 -19.50 8.55 5.57
N GLY A 41 -18.43 8.96 4.88
CA GLY A 41 -18.51 9.36 3.47
C GLY A 41 -17.96 8.35 2.47
N ALA A 42 -17.58 7.14 2.90
CA ALA A 42 -16.87 6.18 2.05
C ALA A 42 -17.70 5.68 0.85
N ARG A 43 -19.00 5.44 1.07
CA ARG A 43 -19.94 5.03 0.02
C ARG A 43 -20.08 6.07 -1.07
N ASP A 44 -20.27 7.34 -0.71
CA ASP A 44 -20.49 8.43 -1.65
C ASP A 44 -19.20 8.73 -2.43
N ARG A 45 -18.05 8.75 -1.76
CA ARG A 45 -16.76 8.90 -2.45
C ARG A 45 -16.50 7.80 -3.48
N ASP A 46 -16.83 6.55 -3.14
CA ASP A 46 -16.68 5.42 -4.07
C ASP A 46 -17.62 5.57 -5.28
N ARG A 47 -18.91 5.88 -5.05
CA ARG A 47 -19.90 6.09 -6.13
C ARG A 47 -19.50 7.21 -7.08
N GLU A 48 -19.05 8.34 -6.53
CA GLU A 48 -18.67 9.53 -7.25
C GLU A 48 -17.25 9.45 -7.84
N ALA A 49 -16.48 8.41 -7.47
CA ALA A 49 -15.04 8.30 -7.75
C ALA A 49 -14.29 9.60 -7.35
N ARG A 50 -14.65 10.19 -6.20
CA ARG A 50 -14.18 11.51 -5.75
C ARG A 50 -13.02 11.37 -4.78
N PHE A 51 -11.89 12.00 -5.14
CA PHE A 51 -10.70 12.02 -4.29
C PHE A 51 -10.94 12.90 -3.04
N PRO A 52 -10.61 12.39 -1.82
CA PRO A 52 -10.91 13.08 -0.55
C PRO A 52 -9.78 14.02 -0.10
N HIS A 53 -9.59 15.14 -0.78
CA HIS A 53 -8.53 16.12 -0.46
C HIS A 53 -8.56 16.58 1.00
N ASP A 54 -9.74 16.81 1.56
CA ASP A 54 -9.94 17.23 2.94
C ASP A 54 -9.48 16.20 3.96
N ILE A 55 -9.75 14.93 3.72
CA ILE A 55 -9.31 13.83 4.59
C ILE A 55 -7.79 13.67 4.53
N ILE A 56 -7.19 13.74 3.33
CA ILE A 56 -5.74 13.68 3.17
C ILE A 56 -5.05 14.83 3.91
N ALA A 57 -5.59 16.06 3.82
CA ALA A 57 -5.06 17.20 4.57
C ALA A 57 -5.15 17.00 6.11
N LYS A 58 -6.22 16.36 6.60
CA LYS A 58 -6.35 16.01 8.03
C LYS A 58 -5.35 14.94 8.46
N LEU A 59 -5.13 13.91 7.62
CA LEU A 59 -4.11 12.88 7.85
C LEU A 59 -2.69 13.46 7.91
N GLY A 60 -2.38 14.45 7.04
CA GLY A 60 -1.12 15.19 7.11
C GLY A 60 -0.94 15.92 8.45
N LYS A 61 -2.00 16.58 8.96
CA LYS A 61 -1.96 17.25 10.28
C LYS A 61 -1.76 16.27 11.45
N LEU A 62 -2.17 15.03 11.31
CA LEU A 62 -1.90 13.96 12.30
C LEU A 62 -0.50 13.35 12.15
N GLY A 63 0.27 13.74 11.12
CA GLY A 63 1.55 13.15 10.80
C GLY A 63 1.46 11.76 10.11
N PHE A 64 0.25 11.30 9.78
CA PHE A 64 0.02 9.97 9.21
C PHE A 64 0.38 9.87 7.72
N LEU A 65 0.88 10.95 7.12
CA LEU A 65 1.48 10.92 5.78
C LEU A 65 3.00 10.66 5.83
N GLY A 66 3.67 10.86 6.96
CA GLY A 66 5.09 10.56 7.14
C GLY A 66 5.38 9.84 8.47
N PRO A 67 4.68 8.74 8.81
CA PRO A 67 4.80 8.11 10.12
C PRO A 67 6.20 7.58 10.39
N THR A 68 6.88 6.98 9.41
CA THR A 68 8.22 6.39 9.54
C THR A 68 9.34 7.30 9.05
N VAL A 69 9.02 8.46 8.49
CA VAL A 69 10.01 9.49 8.15
C VAL A 69 10.61 10.05 9.44
N PRO A 70 11.95 10.19 9.58
CA PRO A 70 12.58 10.79 10.74
C PRO A 70 12.08 12.21 11.02
N GLU A 71 12.05 12.59 12.31
CA GLU A 71 11.60 13.93 12.75
C GLU A 71 12.41 15.06 12.12
N GLU A 72 13.71 14.85 11.88
CA GLU A 72 14.58 15.85 11.23
C GLU A 72 14.16 16.21 9.80
N TYR A 73 13.33 15.37 9.16
CA TYR A 73 12.69 15.61 7.86
C TYR A 73 11.19 15.85 7.95
N GLY A 74 10.67 16.12 9.16
CA GLY A 74 9.27 16.48 9.38
C GLY A 74 8.28 15.34 9.53
N GLY A 75 8.75 14.09 9.67
CA GLY A 75 7.94 12.93 9.98
C GLY A 75 7.77 12.70 11.48
N LEU A 76 7.16 11.56 11.86
CA LEU A 76 6.94 11.17 13.26
C LEU A 76 8.02 10.24 13.81
N GLY A 77 8.89 9.68 12.99
CA GLY A 77 9.94 8.75 13.42
C GLY A 77 9.42 7.44 14.04
N LEU A 78 8.18 7.05 13.73
CA LEU A 78 7.56 5.84 14.27
C LEU A 78 8.18 4.58 13.65
N ASP A 79 7.96 3.45 14.30
CA ASP A 79 8.39 2.16 13.80
C ASP A 79 7.43 1.55 12.77
N TYR A 80 7.86 0.49 12.06
CA TYR A 80 7.06 -0.15 11.01
C TYR A 80 5.84 -0.90 11.54
N ILE A 81 5.78 -1.28 12.82
CA ILE A 81 4.54 -1.84 13.40
C ILE A 81 3.50 -0.74 13.57
N ALA A 82 3.91 0.44 14.03
CA ALA A 82 3.03 1.61 14.10
C ALA A 82 2.50 2.01 12.71
N GLU A 83 3.35 2.00 11.68
CA GLU A 83 2.93 2.21 10.28
C GLU A 83 1.89 1.15 9.84
N ALA A 84 2.14 -0.13 10.16
CA ALA A 84 1.21 -1.21 9.80
C ALA A 84 -0.17 -1.01 10.42
N VAL A 85 -0.25 -0.62 11.70
CA VAL A 85 -1.55 -0.41 12.36
C VAL A 85 -2.28 0.83 11.81
N ILE A 86 -1.57 1.88 11.38
CA ILE A 86 -2.17 3.00 10.66
C ILE A 86 -2.79 2.51 9.34
N PHE A 87 -2.04 1.76 8.53
CA PHE A 87 -2.57 1.21 7.28
C PHE A 87 -3.73 0.24 7.50
N GLU A 88 -3.71 -0.56 8.56
CA GLU A 88 -4.79 -1.46 8.92
C GLU A 88 -6.07 -0.68 9.22
N GLU A 89 -6.05 0.30 10.13
CA GLU A 89 -7.24 1.05 10.53
C GLU A 89 -7.80 1.94 9.41
N ILE A 90 -6.94 2.59 8.63
CA ILE A 90 -7.37 3.37 7.47
C ILE A 90 -7.93 2.44 6.37
N GLY A 91 -7.27 1.30 6.11
CA GLY A 91 -7.70 0.30 5.12
C GLY A 91 -9.04 -0.35 5.47
N ARG A 92 -9.33 -0.55 6.77
CA ARG A 92 -10.60 -1.03 7.30
C ARG A 92 -11.75 -0.08 6.93
N ALA A 93 -11.50 1.22 6.95
CA ALA A 93 -12.50 2.24 6.64
C ALA A 93 -12.65 2.50 5.13
N ASP A 94 -11.51 2.71 4.43
CA ASP A 94 -11.50 3.04 3.00
C ASP A 94 -10.13 2.71 2.38
N SER A 95 -10.09 1.63 1.60
CA SER A 95 -8.86 1.17 0.94
C SER A 95 -8.35 2.13 -0.13
N SER A 96 -9.18 3.01 -0.69
CA SER A 96 -8.76 4.05 -1.61
C SER A 96 -7.85 5.07 -0.92
N ILE A 97 -8.23 5.51 0.29
CA ILE A 97 -7.42 6.42 1.12
C ILE A 97 -6.13 5.74 1.55
N ARG A 98 -6.21 4.49 2.04
CA ARG A 98 -5.02 3.72 2.41
C ARG A 98 -4.04 3.58 1.24
N THR A 99 -4.53 3.39 -0.01
CA THR A 99 -3.67 3.30 -1.19
C THR A 99 -2.93 4.61 -1.44
N THR A 100 -3.58 5.76 -1.25
CA THR A 100 -2.93 7.07 -1.34
C THR A 100 -1.79 7.19 -0.33
N LEU A 101 -2.02 6.78 0.93
CA LEU A 101 -0.99 6.79 1.98
C LEU A 101 0.17 5.83 1.64
N SER A 102 -0.14 4.61 1.18
CA SER A 102 0.88 3.61 0.86
C SER A 102 1.84 4.11 -0.23
N VAL A 103 1.32 4.72 -1.30
CA VAL A 103 2.16 5.29 -2.36
C VAL A 103 2.97 6.49 -1.85
N GLN A 104 2.37 7.35 -1.04
CA GLN A 104 3.05 8.48 -0.41
C GLN A 104 4.22 8.02 0.45
N ILE A 105 3.96 7.18 1.43
CA ILE A 105 4.92 6.74 2.43
C ILE A 105 5.91 5.74 1.83
N SER A 106 5.41 4.56 1.44
CA SER A 106 6.27 3.42 1.12
C SER A 106 7.01 3.59 -0.19
N LEU A 107 6.35 4.13 -1.25
CA LEU A 107 6.95 4.22 -2.57
C LEU A 107 7.65 5.55 -2.84
N THR A 108 7.18 6.65 -2.24
CA THR A 108 7.78 7.97 -2.51
C THR A 108 8.75 8.38 -1.42
N GLU A 109 8.30 8.50 -0.19
CA GLU A 109 9.14 9.01 0.91
C GLU A 109 10.28 8.06 1.27
N MET A 110 9.98 6.77 1.45
CA MET A 110 11.01 5.78 1.78
C MET A 110 12.04 5.66 0.65
N THR A 111 11.64 5.80 -0.62
CA THR A 111 12.60 5.81 -1.73
C THR A 111 13.55 7.01 -1.64
N ILE A 112 13.03 8.21 -1.35
CA ILE A 112 13.87 9.41 -1.18
C ILE A 112 14.74 9.28 0.07
N LEU A 113 14.18 8.78 1.17
CA LEU A 113 14.92 8.59 2.43
C LEU A 113 16.11 7.64 2.26
N HIS A 114 15.94 6.53 1.54
CA HIS A 114 16.97 5.52 1.37
C HIS A 114 17.99 5.86 0.29
N TRP A 115 17.60 6.56 -0.77
CA TRP A 115 18.42 6.74 -1.97
C TRP A 115 18.74 8.20 -2.33
N GLY A 116 18.03 9.14 -1.72
CA GLY A 116 18.24 10.57 -1.95
C GLY A 116 19.51 11.10 -1.29
N THR A 117 20.09 12.12 -1.91
CA THR A 117 21.11 12.95 -1.28
C THR A 117 20.50 13.74 -0.12
N GLU A 118 21.34 14.26 0.78
CA GLU A 118 20.87 15.07 1.89
C GLU A 118 20.06 16.31 1.42
N ALA A 119 20.51 16.93 0.31
CA ALA A 119 19.81 18.07 -0.31
C ALA A 119 18.42 17.67 -0.81
N GLN A 120 18.28 16.50 -1.47
CA GLN A 120 16.99 15.97 -1.92
C GLN A 120 16.07 15.65 -0.75
N LYS A 121 16.56 14.99 0.31
CA LYS A 121 15.80 14.68 1.52
C LYS A 121 15.24 15.95 2.15
N ARG A 122 16.07 16.96 2.40
CA ARG A 122 15.66 18.24 3.00
C ARG A 122 14.72 19.03 2.12
N LYS A 123 14.84 18.93 0.80
CA LYS A 123 13.95 19.61 -0.15
C LYS A 123 12.55 19.00 -0.19
N TYR A 124 12.45 17.66 -0.21
CA TYR A 124 11.21 16.98 -0.56
C TYR A 124 10.49 16.33 0.63
N LEU A 125 11.19 15.68 1.57
CA LEU A 125 10.54 14.93 2.64
C LEU A 125 9.64 15.78 3.55
N PRO A 126 10.01 17.00 3.97
CA PRO A 126 9.13 17.80 4.82
C PRO A 126 7.79 18.16 4.16
N LYS A 127 7.80 18.41 2.84
CA LYS A 127 6.59 18.73 2.09
C LYS A 127 5.71 17.50 1.88
N LEU A 128 6.32 16.34 1.71
CA LEU A 128 5.62 15.07 1.55
C LEU A 128 5.01 14.63 2.89
N ALA A 129 5.79 14.58 3.96
CA ALA A 129 5.35 14.14 5.28
C ALA A 129 4.24 15.02 5.88
N SER A 130 4.24 16.32 5.58
CA SER A 130 3.16 17.23 5.98
C SER A 130 1.90 17.11 5.12
N GLY A 131 1.99 16.47 3.94
CA GLY A 131 0.90 16.42 2.96
C GLY A 131 0.73 17.71 2.16
N GLU A 132 1.63 18.68 2.27
CA GLU A 132 1.67 19.84 1.35
C GLU A 132 1.84 19.36 -0.09
N TRP A 133 2.67 18.38 -0.30
CA TRP A 133 2.84 17.70 -1.56
C TRP A 133 2.45 16.23 -1.46
N LEU A 134 1.79 15.72 -2.49
CA LEU A 134 1.64 14.30 -2.69
C LEU A 134 2.65 13.80 -3.72
N GLY A 135 3.13 12.58 -3.53
CA GLY A 135 4.05 11.92 -4.43
C GLY A 135 3.42 10.77 -5.19
N CYS A 136 4.03 10.39 -6.31
CA CYS A 136 3.68 9.21 -7.07
C CYS A 136 4.93 8.47 -7.59
N PHE A 137 4.73 7.22 -8.04
CA PHE A 137 5.80 6.30 -8.40
C PHE A 137 5.59 5.74 -9.80
N GLY A 138 6.32 6.26 -10.78
CA GLY A 138 6.20 5.97 -12.20
C GLY A 138 7.15 4.87 -12.67
N LEU A 139 6.83 3.59 -12.42
CA LEU A 139 7.59 2.43 -12.90
C LEU A 139 6.89 1.74 -14.07
N THR A 140 5.65 1.30 -13.87
CA THR A 140 4.84 0.53 -14.83
C THR A 140 4.54 1.35 -16.10
N GLU A 141 4.57 0.69 -17.26
CA GLU A 141 4.27 1.27 -18.58
C GLU A 141 3.11 0.54 -19.25
N PRO A 142 2.50 1.07 -20.32
CA PRO A 142 1.42 0.38 -21.03
C PRO A 142 1.77 -1.04 -21.48
N GLY A 143 3.02 -1.28 -21.88
CA GLY A 143 3.51 -2.59 -22.32
C GLY A 143 4.35 -3.35 -21.29
N VAL A 144 4.61 -2.78 -20.10
CA VAL A 144 5.58 -3.30 -19.13
C VAL A 144 5.02 -3.27 -17.71
N GLY A 145 4.64 -4.44 -17.19
CA GLY A 145 4.16 -4.63 -15.82
C GLY A 145 5.14 -5.47 -14.99
N SER A 146 4.90 -6.79 -14.93
CA SER A 146 5.76 -7.71 -14.15
C SER A 146 7.20 -7.80 -14.64
N ASP A 147 7.42 -7.53 -15.92
CA ASP A 147 8.75 -7.45 -16.55
C ASP A 147 9.32 -6.02 -16.48
N ALA A 148 9.41 -5.48 -15.27
CA ALA A 148 9.79 -4.09 -15.02
C ALA A 148 11.23 -3.74 -15.49
N SER A 149 12.06 -4.75 -15.74
CA SER A 149 13.42 -4.55 -16.27
C SER A 149 13.46 -4.08 -17.74
N ASN A 150 12.35 -4.27 -18.47
CA ASN A 150 12.24 -3.95 -19.90
C ASN A 150 11.46 -2.65 -20.17
N LEU A 151 11.45 -1.71 -19.22
CA LEU A 151 10.83 -0.41 -19.41
C LEU A 151 11.42 0.34 -20.62
N THR A 152 10.57 1.13 -21.28
CA THR A 152 10.85 1.79 -22.56
C THR A 152 10.96 3.31 -22.47
N THR A 153 10.47 3.95 -21.38
CA THR A 153 10.68 5.37 -21.10
C THR A 153 12.17 5.67 -21.13
N ARG A 154 12.58 6.71 -21.85
CA ARG A 154 13.99 7.07 -22.06
C ARG A 154 14.35 8.36 -21.34
N ALA A 155 15.59 8.42 -20.85
CA ALA A 155 16.22 9.63 -20.37
C ALA A 155 17.56 9.83 -21.11
N VAL A 156 17.71 10.95 -21.78
CA VAL A 156 18.93 11.31 -22.54
C VAL A 156 19.58 12.50 -21.87
N ARG A 157 20.88 12.42 -21.64
CA ARG A 157 21.67 13.52 -21.07
C ARG A 157 21.82 14.65 -22.08
N ASP A 158 21.52 15.88 -21.66
CA ASP A 158 21.70 17.10 -22.44
C ASP A 158 22.32 18.19 -21.54
N GLY A 159 23.63 18.33 -21.60
CA GLY A 159 24.39 19.22 -20.71
C GLY A 159 24.20 18.85 -19.22
N ASP A 160 23.66 19.78 -18.44
CA ASP A 160 23.40 19.58 -17.00
C ASP A 160 21.97 19.11 -16.69
N GLU A 161 21.24 18.68 -17.71
CA GLU A 161 19.89 18.18 -17.59
C GLU A 161 19.72 16.78 -18.17
N TRP A 162 18.62 16.14 -17.82
CA TRP A 162 18.10 14.95 -18.48
C TRP A 162 16.79 15.28 -19.19
N VAL A 163 16.64 14.83 -20.42
CA VAL A 163 15.42 14.93 -21.22
C VAL A 163 14.72 13.58 -21.17
N ILE A 164 13.51 13.55 -20.59
CA ILE A 164 12.74 12.31 -20.35
C ILE A 164 11.56 12.25 -21.31
N ASN A 165 11.44 11.12 -22.02
CA ASN A 165 10.37 10.85 -22.95
C ASN A 165 9.78 9.46 -22.69
N GLY A 166 8.45 9.34 -22.65
CA GLY A 166 7.76 8.07 -22.47
C GLY A 166 6.42 8.19 -21.76
N ARG A 167 5.88 7.03 -21.34
CA ARG A 167 4.59 6.95 -20.68
C ARG A 167 4.64 5.99 -19.50
N LYS A 168 3.95 6.35 -18.40
CA LYS A 168 3.74 5.47 -17.26
C LYS A 168 2.26 5.21 -17.06
N MET A 169 1.89 4.00 -16.70
CA MET A 169 0.50 3.56 -16.63
C MET A 169 0.15 3.07 -15.22
N TRP A 170 -1.10 3.28 -14.82
CA TRP A 170 -1.67 2.86 -13.53
C TRP A 170 -1.00 3.52 -12.32
N ILE A 171 -0.60 4.79 -12.46
CA ILE A 171 0.14 5.50 -11.44
C ILE A 171 -0.81 6.10 -10.41
N SER A 172 -0.85 5.51 -9.21
CA SER A 172 -1.61 6.05 -8.09
C SER A 172 -1.07 7.42 -7.68
N ASN A 173 -1.97 8.31 -7.32
CA ASN A 173 -1.71 9.74 -7.04
C ASN A 173 -1.24 10.56 -8.25
N GLY A 174 -0.99 9.96 -9.43
CA GLY A 174 -0.34 10.62 -10.56
C GLY A 174 -0.99 11.93 -11.00
N GLY A 175 -2.33 12.00 -11.01
CA GLY A 175 -3.08 13.20 -11.44
C GLY A 175 -3.17 14.30 -10.38
N ILE A 176 -2.67 14.06 -9.17
CA ILE A 176 -2.73 15.00 -8.03
C ILE A 176 -1.37 15.21 -7.34
N ALA A 177 -0.36 14.43 -7.74
CA ALA A 177 0.98 14.53 -7.19
C ALA A 177 1.67 15.83 -7.59
N LYS A 178 2.55 16.34 -6.72
CA LYS A 178 3.49 17.42 -7.01
C LYS A 178 4.89 16.91 -7.31
N LEU A 179 5.18 15.65 -6.95
CA LEU A 179 6.45 15.00 -7.18
C LEU A 179 6.22 13.59 -7.73
N ALA A 180 6.87 13.26 -8.84
CA ALA A 180 6.88 11.92 -9.42
C ALA A 180 8.29 11.33 -9.35
N ILE A 181 8.41 10.09 -8.84
CA ILE A 181 9.62 9.29 -9.04
C ILE A 181 9.44 8.55 -10.36
N VAL A 182 10.23 8.90 -11.38
CA VAL A 182 10.14 8.34 -12.73
C VAL A 182 11.34 7.47 -13.03
N PHE A 183 11.11 6.22 -13.41
CA PHE A 183 12.15 5.30 -13.85
C PHE A 183 12.27 5.34 -15.37
N ALA A 184 13.49 5.56 -15.86
CA ALA A 184 13.77 5.66 -17.28
C ALA A 184 15.09 4.95 -17.66
N GLN A 185 15.14 4.50 -18.90
CA GLN A 185 16.30 3.85 -19.51
C GLN A 185 17.25 4.91 -20.05
N THR A 186 18.49 4.93 -19.56
CA THR A 186 19.53 5.86 -20.03
C THR A 186 20.40 5.25 -21.13
N ASP A 187 20.61 3.92 -21.12
CA ASP A 187 21.32 3.17 -22.14
C ASP A 187 20.75 1.76 -22.30
N PRO A 188 19.99 1.48 -23.37
CA PRO A 188 19.39 0.17 -23.60
C PRO A 188 20.39 -0.99 -23.72
N ALA A 189 21.63 -0.72 -24.14
CA ALA A 189 22.65 -1.76 -24.26
C ALA A 189 23.02 -2.35 -22.89
N LEU A 190 22.84 -1.58 -21.82
CA LEU A 190 23.09 -2.01 -20.44
C LEU A 190 21.89 -2.76 -19.82
N LYS A 191 20.75 -2.94 -20.53
CA LYS A 191 19.54 -3.59 -20.05
C LYS A 191 19.08 -2.97 -18.72
N HIS A 192 18.76 -3.77 -17.70
CA HIS A 192 18.35 -3.29 -16.38
C HIS A 192 19.41 -2.41 -15.68
N LYS A 193 20.69 -2.52 -16.06
CA LYS A 193 21.77 -1.66 -15.54
C LYS A 193 21.79 -0.27 -16.17
N GLY A 194 21.02 -0.03 -17.22
CA GLY A 194 20.84 1.30 -17.82
C GLY A 194 19.66 2.07 -17.19
N ILE A 195 18.91 1.47 -16.29
CA ILE A 195 17.76 2.13 -15.64
C ILE A 195 18.26 3.10 -14.56
N ALA A 196 17.73 4.33 -14.58
CA ALA A 196 17.90 5.35 -13.55
C ALA A 196 16.55 5.80 -13.01
N ALA A 197 16.54 6.43 -11.84
CA ALA A 197 15.38 7.00 -11.20
C ALA A 197 15.53 8.53 -11.09
N PHE A 198 14.45 9.26 -11.38
CA PHE A 198 14.46 10.72 -11.43
C PHE A 198 13.34 11.30 -10.58
N LEU A 199 13.64 12.36 -9.83
CA LEU A 199 12.67 13.20 -9.13
C LEU A 199 12.17 14.26 -10.12
N VAL A 200 10.89 14.16 -10.50
CA VAL A 200 10.26 15.06 -11.47
C VAL A 200 9.15 15.84 -10.76
N GLU A 201 9.30 17.16 -10.66
CA GLU A 201 8.21 18.03 -10.21
C GLU A 201 7.14 18.09 -11.33
N THR A 202 5.87 17.88 -10.98
CA THR A 202 4.84 17.60 -11.98
C THR A 202 4.36 18.82 -12.77
N ASP A 203 4.78 20.01 -12.38
CA ASP A 203 4.60 21.28 -13.13
C ASP A 203 5.70 21.52 -14.17
N THR A 204 6.68 20.62 -14.30
CA THR A 204 7.71 20.70 -15.33
C THR A 204 7.07 20.65 -16.73
N PRO A 205 7.44 21.56 -17.64
CA PRO A 205 6.93 21.56 -19.01
C PRO A 205 7.11 20.18 -19.69
N GLY A 206 6.06 19.76 -20.42
CA GLY A 206 6.04 18.44 -21.06
C GLY A 206 5.52 17.30 -20.18
N PHE A 207 5.28 17.53 -18.88
CA PHE A 207 4.64 16.56 -18.00
C PHE A 207 3.12 16.74 -18.00
N SER A 208 2.39 15.64 -18.20
CA SER A 208 0.93 15.61 -17.99
C SER A 208 0.50 14.28 -17.38
N ALA A 209 -0.63 14.30 -16.66
CA ALA A 209 -1.10 13.12 -15.92
C ALA A 209 -2.63 12.97 -15.98
N PRO A 210 -3.20 12.57 -17.15
CA PRO A 210 -4.63 12.33 -17.27
C PRO A 210 -5.10 11.20 -16.36
N THR A 211 -6.18 11.46 -15.61
CA THR A 211 -6.77 10.49 -14.68
C THR A 211 -7.46 9.35 -15.42
N ILE A 212 -7.23 8.13 -14.95
CA ILE A 212 -7.89 6.92 -15.43
C ILE A 212 -9.20 6.72 -14.68
N HIS A 213 -10.29 6.61 -15.41
CA HIS A 213 -11.64 6.37 -14.90
C HIS A 213 -12.08 4.91 -15.15
N GLY A 214 -13.20 4.50 -14.54
CA GLY A 214 -13.82 3.18 -14.79
C GLY A 214 -13.14 2.02 -14.09
N LYS A 215 -12.40 2.26 -13.00
CA LYS A 215 -11.78 1.20 -12.19
C LYS A 215 -12.85 0.33 -11.52
N LEU A 216 -12.54 -0.95 -11.31
CA LEU A 216 -13.42 -1.88 -10.57
C LEU A 216 -13.59 -1.44 -9.11
N GLY A 217 -12.49 -1.19 -8.42
CA GLY A 217 -12.41 -0.74 -7.02
C GLY A 217 -11.39 0.39 -6.85
N LEU A 218 -11.11 0.77 -5.61
CA LEU A 218 -10.28 1.93 -5.25
C LEU A 218 -10.72 3.19 -6.02
N ARG A 219 -12.03 3.38 -6.14
CA ARG A 219 -12.58 4.39 -7.06
C ARG A 219 -12.28 5.81 -6.62
N SER A 220 -12.24 6.05 -5.31
CA SER A 220 -11.90 7.37 -4.76
C SER A 220 -10.39 7.63 -4.64
N SER A 221 -9.52 6.65 -4.96
CA SER A 221 -8.09 6.88 -5.15
C SER A 221 -7.81 7.42 -6.55
N ASN A 222 -7.00 8.47 -6.67
CA ASN A 222 -6.54 8.94 -7.98
C ASN A 222 -5.58 7.93 -8.61
N THR A 223 -5.77 7.64 -9.88
CA THR A 223 -4.87 6.81 -10.70
C THR A 223 -4.75 7.47 -12.06
N ALA A 224 -3.55 7.65 -12.58
CA ALA A 224 -3.30 8.36 -13.84
C ALA A 224 -2.34 7.59 -14.75
N GLU A 225 -2.34 7.99 -16.01
CA GLU A 225 -1.22 7.80 -16.93
C GLU A 225 -0.28 8.99 -16.77
N LEU A 226 1.04 8.78 -16.68
CA LEU A 226 2.00 9.88 -16.80
C LEU A 226 2.48 9.94 -18.25
N VAL A 227 2.38 11.09 -18.86
CA VAL A 227 2.88 11.37 -20.22
C VAL A 227 4.04 12.34 -20.09
N LEU A 228 5.18 11.96 -20.67
CA LEU A 228 6.44 12.68 -20.59
C LEU A 228 6.90 12.99 -22.02
N GLU A 229 6.86 14.27 -22.39
CA GLU A 229 7.22 14.77 -23.72
C GLU A 229 8.29 15.86 -23.56
N ASP A 230 9.54 15.48 -23.80
CA ASP A 230 10.73 16.33 -23.61
C ASP A 230 10.82 16.97 -22.21
N VAL A 231 10.43 16.20 -21.19
CA VAL A 231 10.48 16.66 -19.78
C VAL A 231 11.94 16.84 -19.37
N ARG A 232 12.34 18.09 -19.08
CA ARG A 232 13.69 18.44 -18.68
C ARG A 232 13.81 18.49 -17.16
N VAL A 233 14.75 17.73 -16.61
CA VAL A 233 15.04 17.73 -15.18
C VAL A 233 16.53 17.95 -14.94
N PRO A 234 16.92 18.73 -13.92
CA PRO A 234 18.31 18.91 -13.55
C PRO A 234 19.01 17.58 -13.26
N ALA A 235 20.29 17.48 -13.57
CA ALA A 235 21.06 16.26 -13.31
C ALA A 235 21.04 15.84 -11.84
N GLU A 236 21.00 16.81 -10.95
CA GLU A 236 20.94 16.62 -9.50
C GLU A 236 19.61 16.01 -9.02
N ASN A 237 18.58 15.97 -9.86
CA ASN A 237 17.31 15.30 -9.56
C ASN A 237 17.33 13.77 -9.81
N MET A 238 18.46 13.22 -10.24
CA MET A 238 18.61 11.77 -10.30
C MET A 238 18.77 11.20 -8.88
N LEU A 239 18.01 10.15 -8.54
CA LEU A 239 18.15 9.38 -7.30
C LEU A 239 19.28 8.34 -7.47
N GLY A 240 20.20 8.33 -6.53
CA GLY A 240 21.36 7.42 -6.59
C GLY A 240 22.23 7.70 -7.83
N ASN A 241 22.67 6.63 -8.51
CA ASN A 241 23.54 6.69 -9.68
C ASN A 241 22.95 5.92 -10.87
N ILE A 242 23.47 6.17 -12.07
CA ILE A 242 23.17 5.36 -13.27
C ILE A 242 23.42 3.88 -12.94
N GLY A 243 22.49 3.01 -13.34
CA GLY A 243 22.57 1.57 -13.08
C GLY A 243 21.98 1.13 -11.74
N GLN A 244 21.61 2.04 -10.86
CA GLN A 244 20.94 1.72 -9.59
C GLN A 244 19.41 1.79 -9.68
N GLY A 245 18.83 2.35 -10.73
CA GLY A 245 17.38 2.57 -10.83
C GLY A 245 16.55 1.31 -10.64
N PHE A 246 16.95 0.19 -11.23
CA PHE A 246 16.24 -1.08 -11.02
C PHE A 246 16.31 -1.56 -9.56
N ARG A 247 17.46 -1.40 -8.90
CA ARG A 247 17.64 -1.72 -7.48
C ARG A 247 16.80 -0.80 -6.59
N ILE A 248 16.76 0.50 -6.93
CA ILE A 248 15.88 1.49 -6.25
C ILE A 248 14.42 1.06 -6.38
N ALA A 249 13.96 0.71 -7.60
CA ALA A 249 12.60 0.24 -7.82
C ALA A 249 12.26 -1.01 -6.99
N MET A 250 13.16 -2.00 -6.93
CA MET A 250 12.91 -3.24 -6.19
C MET A 250 12.88 -3.01 -4.67
N SER A 251 13.75 -2.13 -4.13
CA SER A 251 13.70 -1.77 -2.69
C SER A 251 12.42 -1.01 -2.33
N ALA A 252 11.99 -0.07 -3.16
CA ALA A 252 10.72 0.64 -2.98
C ALA A 252 9.52 -0.33 -2.97
N LEU A 253 9.52 -1.32 -3.88
CA LEU A 253 8.47 -2.34 -3.91
C LEU A 253 8.45 -3.25 -2.68
N ASP A 254 9.58 -3.48 -2.00
CA ASP A 254 9.58 -4.22 -0.72
C ASP A 254 8.87 -3.41 0.38
N ASP A 255 9.06 -2.09 0.43
CA ASP A 255 8.32 -1.20 1.32
C ASP A 255 6.83 -1.15 0.94
N GLY A 256 6.51 -1.01 -0.33
CA GLY A 256 5.14 -0.98 -0.83
C GLY A 256 4.38 -2.28 -0.58
N ARG A 257 4.99 -3.46 -0.76
CA ARG A 257 4.38 -4.77 -0.45
C ARG A 257 3.98 -4.87 1.02
N PHE A 258 4.80 -4.33 1.91
CA PHE A 258 4.49 -4.25 3.33
C PHE A 258 3.24 -3.39 3.58
N GLY A 259 3.17 -2.18 3.00
CA GLY A 259 2.01 -1.30 3.09
C GLY A 259 0.73 -1.92 2.50
N VAL A 260 0.85 -2.63 1.35
CA VAL A 260 -0.29 -3.36 0.75
C VAL A 260 -0.79 -4.46 1.68
N ALA A 261 0.12 -5.27 2.24
CA ALA A 261 -0.25 -6.36 3.15
C ALA A 261 -0.97 -5.83 4.39
N SER A 262 -0.44 -4.76 4.99
CA SER A 262 -1.04 -4.10 6.16
C SER A 262 -2.46 -3.59 5.87
N GLY A 263 -2.66 -2.95 4.72
CA GLY A 263 -3.99 -2.50 4.31
C GLY A 263 -4.97 -3.63 4.02
N CYS A 264 -4.50 -4.78 3.54
CA CYS A 264 -5.33 -5.97 3.34
C CYS A 264 -5.81 -6.56 4.67
N VAL A 265 -5.00 -6.52 5.75
CA VAL A 265 -5.45 -6.86 7.10
C VAL A 265 -6.65 -6.01 7.50
N GLY A 266 -6.60 -4.69 7.20
CA GLY A 266 -7.72 -3.79 7.42
C GLY A 266 -9.00 -4.19 6.67
N ILE A 267 -8.89 -4.59 5.39
CA ILE A 267 -10.05 -5.08 4.62
C ILE A 267 -10.65 -6.32 5.29
N ILE A 268 -9.82 -7.30 5.70
CA ILE A 268 -10.29 -8.52 6.36
C ILE A 268 -10.99 -8.16 7.68
N GLN A 269 -10.40 -7.26 8.49
CA GLN A 269 -11.02 -6.78 9.73
C GLN A 269 -12.39 -6.12 9.45
N GLY A 270 -12.49 -5.27 8.42
CA GLY A 270 -13.76 -4.66 8.01
C GLY A 270 -14.81 -5.71 7.61
N CYS A 271 -14.41 -6.78 6.92
CA CYS A 271 -15.27 -7.90 6.56
C CYS A 271 -15.78 -8.63 7.80
N VAL A 272 -14.91 -8.91 8.77
CA VAL A 272 -15.27 -9.54 10.05
C VAL A 272 -16.26 -8.66 10.83
N ASP A 273 -15.92 -7.38 11.02
CA ASP A 273 -16.76 -6.43 11.78
C ASP A 273 -18.16 -6.32 11.19
N ALA A 274 -18.26 -6.13 9.87
CA ALA A 274 -19.55 -6.00 9.18
C ALA A 274 -20.36 -7.30 9.27
N SER A 275 -19.71 -8.46 9.07
CA SER A 275 -20.38 -9.77 9.10
C SER A 275 -20.88 -10.15 10.47
N VAL A 276 -20.08 -9.93 11.52
CA VAL A 276 -20.49 -10.20 12.91
C VAL A 276 -21.69 -9.33 13.30
N LYS A 277 -21.60 -8.03 13.02
CA LYS A 277 -22.70 -7.10 13.30
C LYS A 277 -23.98 -7.53 12.57
N TYR A 278 -23.89 -7.74 11.26
CA TYR A 278 -25.05 -8.14 10.47
C TYR A 278 -25.64 -9.48 10.94
N ALA A 279 -24.82 -10.47 11.23
CA ALA A 279 -25.26 -11.79 11.65
C ALA A 279 -25.97 -11.77 13.02
N GLN A 280 -25.61 -10.85 13.92
CA GLN A 280 -26.28 -10.65 15.21
C GLN A 280 -27.62 -9.93 15.08
N GLU A 281 -27.76 -9.02 14.11
CA GLU A 281 -28.96 -8.20 13.91
C GLU A 281 -29.98 -8.88 12.98
N ARG A 282 -29.52 -9.57 11.94
CA ARG A 282 -30.38 -10.21 10.93
C ARG A 282 -31.03 -11.49 11.49
N THR A 283 -32.35 -11.57 11.44
CA THR A 283 -33.08 -12.76 11.86
C THR A 283 -33.60 -13.57 10.69
N ALA A 284 -33.54 -14.89 10.79
CA ALA A 284 -34.16 -15.85 9.90
C ALA A 284 -34.57 -17.11 10.69
N PHE A 285 -35.62 -17.79 10.30
CA PHE A 285 -36.14 -19.01 10.98
C PHE A 285 -36.30 -18.83 12.51
N GLY A 286 -36.70 -17.64 12.96
CA GLY A 286 -37.01 -17.32 14.35
C GLY A 286 -35.81 -16.98 15.24
N GLN A 287 -34.59 -16.84 14.71
CA GLN A 287 -33.41 -16.48 15.50
C GLN A 287 -32.42 -15.62 14.69
N PRO A 288 -31.43 -14.93 15.33
CA PRO A 288 -30.33 -14.30 14.63
C PRO A 288 -29.56 -15.31 13.77
N ILE A 289 -29.14 -14.88 12.57
CA ILE A 289 -28.44 -15.80 11.67
C ILE A 289 -27.06 -16.22 12.22
N ALA A 290 -26.49 -15.49 13.17
CA ALA A 290 -25.30 -15.87 13.93
C ALA A 290 -25.46 -17.23 14.64
N GLY A 291 -26.67 -17.70 14.88
CA GLY A 291 -26.98 -19.01 15.50
C GLY A 291 -26.87 -20.19 14.53
N PHE A 292 -26.63 -19.97 13.24
CA PHE A 292 -26.49 -21.05 12.25
C PHE A 292 -25.04 -21.44 12.03
N GLN A 293 -24.74 -22.74 12.06
CA GLN A 293 -23.39 -23.29 11.98
C GLN A 293 -22.66 -22.85 10.70
N LEU A 294 -23.32 -22.85 9.53
CA LEU A 294 -22.71 -22.45 8.26
C LEU A 294 -22.40 -20.94 8.19
N VAL A 295 -23.11 -20.10 8.94
CA VAL A 295 -22.78 -18.67 9.08
C VAL A 295 -21.57 -18.50 9.98
N GLN A 296 -21.50 -19.26 11.08
CA GLN A 296 -20.32 -19.26 11.96
C GLN A 296 -19.06 -19.77 11.26
N GLU A 297 -19.17 -20.78 10.40
CA GLU A 297 -18.07 -21.28 9.57
C GLU A 297 -17.45 -20.15 8.71
N LEU A 298 -18.29 -19.40 7.96
CA LEU A 298 -17.82 -18.28 7.14
C LEU A 298 -17.10 -17.21 7.96
N ILE A 299 -17.63 -16.90 9.16
CA ILE A 299 -17.01 -15.92 10.06
C ILE A 299 -15.70 -16.46 10.64
N ALA A 300 -15.66 -17.73 11.05
CA ALA A 300 -14.44 -18.37 11.58
C ALA A 300 -13.29 -18.38 10.55
N ASP A 301 -13.59 -18.67 9.28
CA ASP A 301 -12.62 -18.59 8.19
C ASP A 301 -12.04 -17.19 8.04
N MET A 302 -12.89 -16.15 8.10
CA MET A 302 -12.43 -14.75 8.04
C MET A 302 -11.57 -14.38 9.24
N VAL A 303 -11.89 -14.85 10.44
CA VAL A 303 -11.11 -14.59 11.66
C VAL A 303 -9.75 -15.27 11.58
N LEU A 304 -9.68 -16.52 11.09
CA LEU A 304 -8.41 -17.22 10.88
C LEU A 304 -7.53 -16.49 9.85
N ASP A 305 -8.12 -16.08 8.72
CA ASP A 305 -7.41 -15.31 7.69
C ASP A 305 -6.88 -13.97 8.25
N LEU A 306 -7.65 -13.30 9.10
CA LEU A 306 -7.27 -12.05 9.76
C LEU A 306 -6.03 -12.24 10.65
N GLU A 307 -6.07 -13.20 11.56
CA GLU A 307 -4.98 -13.44 12.51
C GLU A 307 -3.70 -13.90 11.78
N ALA A 308 -3.83 -14.80 10.82
CA ALA A 308 -2.69 -15.27 10.03
C ALA A 308 -2.05 -14.13 9.21
N ALA A 309 -2.87 -13.28 8.56
CA ALA A 309 -2.38 -12.13 7.80
C ALA A 309 -1.68 -11.11 8.71
N ARG A 310 -2.27 -10.78 9.85
CA ARG A 310 -1.72 -9.83 10.81
C ARG A 310 -0.37 -10.29 11.36
N LEU A 311 -0.24 -11.55 11.74
CA LEU A 311 1.01 -12.13 12.24
C LEU A 311 2.12 -12.09 11.17
N LEU A 312 1.81 -12.35 9.90
CA LEU A 312 2.77 -12.25 8.80
C LEU A 312 3.22 -10.81 8.58
N VAL A 313 2.31 -9.84 8.65
CA VAL A 313 2.61 -8.41 8.55
C VAL A 313 3.50 -7.97 9.71
N TYR A 314 3.14 -8.31 10.95
CA TYR A 314 3.92 -7.91 12.13
C TYR A 314 5.32 -8.55 12.12
N ARG A 315 5.45 -9.79 11.66
CA ARG A 315 6.77 -10.40 11.45
C ARG A 315 7.61 -9.62 10.44
N ALA A 316 7.03 -9.21 9.31
CA ALA A 316 7.74 -8.39 8.33
C ALA A 316 8.14 -7.03 8.91
N GLY A 317 7.23 -6.33 9.62
CA GLY A 317 7.49 -5.06 10.29
C GLY A 317 8.59 -5.15 11.36
N TYR A 318 8.59 -6.22 12.15
CA TYR A 318 9.63 -6.48 13.14
C TYR A 318 11.03 -6.63 12.50
N LEU A 319 11.12 -7.32 11.36
CA LEU A 319 12.39 -7.46 10.64
C LEU A 319 12.84 -6.14 10.01
N LYS A 320 11.89 -5.33 9.52
CA LYS A 320 12.16 -3.96 9.04
C LYS A 320 12.71 -3.08 10.16
N ASN A 321 12.10 -3.11 11.36
CA ASN A 321 12.59 -2.39 12.55
C ASN A 321 14.02 -2.79 12.93
N LYS A 322 14.40 -4.04 12.66
CA LYS A 322 15.77 -4.51 12.88
C LYS A 322 16.75 -4.13 11.76
N GLY A 323 16.31 -3.52 10.68
CA GLY A 323 17.15 -3.19 9.53
C GLY A 323 17.73 -4.41 8.80
N VAL A 324 17.10 -5.59 8.94
CA VAL A 324 17.57 -6.81 8.27
C VAL A 324 16.79 -7.08 6.97
N PRO A 325 17.40 -7.77 5.97
CA PRO A 325 16.71 -8.14 4.73
C PRO A 325 15.41 -8.90 5.00
N ASN A 326 14.30 -8.45 4.39
CA ASN A 326 12.96 -8.96 4.67
C ASN A 326 12.10 -9.20 3.42
N THR A 327 12.68 -9.17 2.22
CA THR A 327 11.98 -9.36 0.93
C THR A 327 11.11 -10.62 0.91
N ARG A 328 11.60 -11.75 1.49
CA ARG A 328 10.82 -12.99 1.58
C ARG A 328 9.60 -12.82 2.48
N GLU A 329 9.76 -12.21 3.62
CA GLU A 329 8.71 -12.04 4.62
C GLU A 329 7.66 -11.03 4.15
N THR A 330 8.05 -9.93 3.52
CA THR A 330 7.11 -8.99 2.90
C THR A 330 6.35 -9.62 1.73
N SER A 331 7.01 -10.47 0.93
CA SER A 331 6.36 -11.23 -0.13
C SER A 331 5.36 -12.26 0.41
N LEU A 332 5.67 -12.96 1.51
CA LEU A 332 4.75 -13.88 2.19
C LEU A 332 3.54 -13.14 2.73
N ALA A 333 3.75 -12.02 3.44
CA ALA A 333 2.69 -11.19 3.98
C ALA A 333 1.78 -10.65 2.87
N LYS A 334 2.37 -10.09 1.81
CA LYS A 334 1.61 -9.53 0.68
C LYS A 334 0.78 -10.57 -0.04
N TRP A 335 1.36 -11.72 -0.36
CA TRP A 335 0.63 -12.80 -1.02
C TRP A 335 -0.52 -13.28 -0.17
N TYR A 336 -0.23 -13.67 1.09
CA TYR A 336 -1.28 -14.21 1.96
C TYR A 336 -2.40 -13.21 2.20
N ALA A 337 -2.06 -11.99 2.68
CA ALA A 337 -3.05 -10.98 3.05
C ALA A 337 -3.93 -10.55 1.86
N SER A 338 -3.36 -10.39 0.65
CA SER A 338 -4.14 -9.98 -0.53
C SER A 338 -5.15 -11.04 -0.98
N GLU A 339 -4.76 -12.33 -0.97
CA GLU A 339 -5.68 -13.41 -1.31
C GLU A 339 -6.72 -13.65 -0.20
N ALA A 340 -6.31 -13.55 1.07
CA ALA A 340 -7.19 -13.64 2.22
C ALA A 340 -8.25 -12.51 2.23
N ALA A 341 -7.86 -11.28 1.87
CA ALA A 341 -8.81 -10.17 1.77
C ALA A 341 -9.90 -10.41 0.71
N VAL A 342 -9.55 -11.02 -0.43
CA VAL A 342 -10.54 -11.40 -1.45
C VAL A 342 -11.47 -12.49 -0.93
N ARG A 343 -10.93 -13.53 -0.26
CA ARG A 343 -11.76 -14.61 0.32
C ARG A 343 -12.69 -14.06 1.42
N ALA A 344 -12.16 -13.27 2.33
CA ALA A 344 -12.93 -12.65 3.40
C ALA A 344 -14.07 -11.77 2.86
N ALA A 345 -13.82 -10.99 1.81
CA ALA A 345 -14.85 -10.16 1.19
C ALA A 345 -15.95 -11.00 0.51
N LEU A 346 -15.60 -12.11 -0.13
CA LEU A 346 -16.59 -13.06 -0.67
C LEU A 346 -17.43 -13.70 0.45
N ASN A 347 -16.79 -14.14 1.54
CA ASN A 347 -17.51 -14.69 2.71
C ASN A 347 -18.42 -13.62 3.35
N ALA A 348 -17.97 -12.38 3.46
CA ALA A 348 -18.76 -11.28 3.99
C ALA A 348 -19.99 -11.00 3.12
N ILE A 349 -19.87 -10.97 1.80
CA ILE A 349 -21.02 -10.88 0.88
C ILE A 349 -21.98 -12.05 1.11
N GLN A 350 -21.46 -13.26 1.25
CA GLN A 350 -22.28 -14.45 1.48
C GLN A 350 -23.05 -14.39 2.81
N VAL A 351 -22.43 -13.90 3.88
CA VAL A 351 -23.10 -13.67 5.18
C VAL A 351 -24.26 -12.67 5.06
N HIS A 352 -24.07 -11.61 4.26
CA HIS A 352 -25.10 -10.58 4.04
C HIS A 352 -26.20 -11.02 3.05
N GLY A 353 -25.97 -12.09 2.27
CA GLY A 353 -26.89 -12.56 1.26
C GLY A 353 -27.18 -11.47 0.20
N GLY A 354 -28.44 -11.29 -0.20
CA GLY A 354 -28.82 -10.28 -1.20
C GLY A 354 -28.40 -8.85 -0.85
N TYR A 355 -28.39 -8.49 0.42
CA TYR A 355 -27.92 -7.18 0.88
C TYR A 355 -26.41 -6.97 0.69
N GLY A 356 -25.61 -8.05 0.71
CA GLY A 356 -24.18 -7.99 0.42
C GLY A 356 -23.85 -7.69 -1.05
N TYR A 357 -24.84 -7.78 -1.94
CA TYR A 357 -24.71 -7.49 -3.38
C TYR A 357 -25.04 -6.04 -3.74
N SER A 358 -25.44 -5.24 -2.77
CA SER A 358 -25.75 -3.81 -2.93
C SER A 358 -24.82 -2.97 -2.07
N ASP A 359 -24.62 -1.71 -2.44
CA ASP A 359 -23.75 -0.77 -1.74
C ASP A 359 -24.39 -0.14 -0.47
N GLU A 360 -25.51 -0.67 -0.01
CA GLU A 360 -26.08 -0.33 1.30
C GLU A 360 -25.18 -0.79 2.45
N TYR A 361 -24.43 -1.91 2.21
CA TYR A 361 -23.41 -2.44 3.11
C TYR A 361 -22.03 -2.35 2.45
N PRO A 362 -20.95 -2.22 3.22
CA PRO A 362 -19.62 -1.96 2.65
C PRO A 362 -18.97 -3.18 1.99
N VAL A 363 -19.55 -4.38 2.14
CA VAL A 363 -18.88 -5.65 1.81
C VAL A 363 -18.65 -5.86 0.32
N GLU A 364 -19.53 -5.35 -0.55
CA GLU A 364 -19.33 -5.39 -2.00
C GLU A 364 -18.15 -4.50 -2.42
N ARG A 365 -17.99 -3.32 -1.79
CA ARG A 365 -16.85 -2.43 -2.02
C ARG A 365 -15.55 -3.07 -1.55
N TYR A 366 -15.54 -3.75 -0.40
CA TYR A 366 -14.37 -4.48 0.08
C TYR A 366 -13.90 -5.52 -0.95
N LEU A 367 -14.81 -6.23 -1.61
CA LEU A 367 -14.44 -7.18 -2.67
C LEU A 367 -13.81 -6.47 -3.88
N ARG A 368 -14.41 -5.38 -4.35
CA ARG A 368 -13.89 -4.62 -5.48
C ARG A 368 -12.51 -4.05 -5.18
N ASP A 369 -12.33 -3.53 -3.97
CA ASP A 369 -11.07 -2.93 -3.52
C ASP A 369 -9.98 -3.98 -3.25
N ALA A 370 -10.34 -5.13 -2.64
CA ALA A 370 -9.40 -6.20 -2.35
C ALA A 370 -8.77 -6.78 -3.62
N LYS A 371 -9.53 -6.86 -4.72
CA LYS A 371 -9.08 -7.56 -5.92
C LYS A 371 -7.78 -7.00 -6.49
N VAL A 372 -7.60 -5.69 -6.52
CA VAL A 372 -6.38 -5.09 -7.09
C VAL A 372 -5.14 -5.39 -6.26
N ALA A 373 -5.28 -5.67 -4.96
CA ALA A 373 -4.15 -6.03 -4.11
C ALA A 373 -3.45 -7.33 -4.55
N THR A 374 -4.15 -8.22 -5.29
CA THR A 374 -3.53 -9.42 -5.87
C THR A 374 -2.77 -9.14 -7.18
N LEU A 375 -2.85 -7.91 -7.71
CA LEU A 375 -2.31 -7.52 -9.03
C LEU A 375 -1.13 -6.56 -8.93
N TYR A 376 -1.28 -5.44 -8.21
CA TYR A 376 -0.24 -4.39 -8.14
C TYR A 376 0.90 -4.77 -7.18
N GLU A 377 2.02 -4.03 -7.29
CA GLU A 377 3.27 -4.22 -6.52
C GLU A 377 3.82 -5.65 -6.59
N GLY A 378 3.68 -6.24 -7.75
CA GLY A 378 3.97 -7.65 -8.04
C GLY A 378 2.74 -8.52 -7.79
N THR A 379 2.26 -9.16 -8.87
CA THR A 379 1.11 -10.07 -8.79
C THR A 379 1.34 -11.21 -7.80
N THR A 380 0.27 -11.89 -7.38
CA THR A 380 0.37 -13.13 -6.58
C THR A 380 1.39 -14.11 -7.17
N GLN A 381 1.46 -14.23 -8.50
CA GLN A 381 2.42 -15.10 -9.19
C GLN A 381 3.86 -14.62 -8.99
N ILE A 382 4.11 -13.32 -9.08
CA ILE A 382 5.44 -12.75 -8.82
C ILE A 382 5.86 -12.99 -7.36
N GLN A 383 4.96 -12.82 -6.39
CA GLN A 383 5.28 -13.12 -4.99
C GLN A 383 5.67 -14.59 -4.81
N LYS A 384 4.93 -15.51 -5.45
CA LYS A 384 5.25 -16.97 -5.43
C LYS A 384 6.62 -17.26 -6.03
N LEU A 385 6.99 -16.61 -7.15
CA LEU A 385 8.31 -16.77 -7.77
C LEU A 385 9.44 -16.25 -6.87
N ILE A 386 9.24 -15.09 -6.22
CA ILE A 386 10.21 -14.56 -5.25
C ILE A 386 10.41 -15.54 -4.10
N ILE A 387 9.33 -16.02 -3.49
CA ILE A 387 9.38 -16.97 -2.38
C ILE A 387 10.02 -18.29 -2.81
N GLY A 388 9.65 -18.80 -4.00
CA GLY A 388 10.22 -20.01 -4.59
C GLY A 388 11.74 -19.90 -4.79
N ARG A 389 12.23 -18.75 -5.25
CA ARG A 389 13.67 -18.47 -5.37
C ARG A 389 14.37 -18.54 -4.01
N PHE A 390 13.80 -17.96 -2.96
CA PHE A 390 14.37 -18.04 -1.61
C PHE A 390 14.38 -19.48 -1.06
N ALA A 391 13.38 -20.27 -1.40
CA ALA A 391 13.26 -21.67 -0.94
C ALA A 391 14.20 -22.63 -1.69
N THR A 392 14.36 -22.43 -3.00
CA THR A 392 15.11 -23.36 -3.87
C THR A 392 16.52 -22.89 -4.19
N GLY A 393 16.82 -21.61 -4.02
CA GLY A 393 18.06 -20.98 -4.47
C GLY A 393 18.12 -20.74 -6.01
N ILE A 394 17.03 -21.06 -6.76
CA ILE A 394 16.99 -20.96 -8.22
C ILE A 394 16.02 -19.86 -8.63
N ASP A 395 16.47 -18.94 -9.50
CA ASP A 395 15.63 -17.89 -10.05
C ASP A 395 14.86 -18.40 -11.27
N ALA A 396 13.52 -18.44 -11.16
CA ALA A 396 12.64 -18.87 -12.25
C ALA A 396 12.20 -17.72 -13.16
N ILE A 397 12.48 -16.46 -12.80
CA ILE A 397 12.16 -15.29 -13.62
C ILE A 397 13.28 -15.04 -14.65
N ALA A 398 14.51 -15.19 -14.21
CA ALA A 398 15.70 -15.02 -15.06
C ALA A 398 16.60 -16.27 -14.95
N PRO A 399 16.23 -17.38 -15.59
CA PRO A 399 17.09 -18.55 -15.60
C PRO A 399 18.43 -18.20 -16.28
N LYS A 400 19.53 -18.66 -15.69
CA LYS A 400 20.90 -18.43 -16.21
C LYS A 400 21.11 -19.17 -17.53
#